data_0af258cdd96af15df930180a10fb7fd2
#
_entry.id   0af258cdd96af15df930180a10fb7fd2
#
_cell.length_a   1.000
_cell.length_b   1.000
_cell.length_c   1.000
_cell.angle_alpha   90.00
_cell.angle_beta   90.00
_cell.angle_gamma   90.00
#
_symmetry.space_group_name_H-M   'P 1'
#
loop_
_entity.id
_entity.type
_entity.pdbx_description
1 polymer ?
#
loop_
_entity_poly.entity_id
_entity_poly.type
_entity_poly.pdbx_seq_one_letter_code
_entity_poly.pdbx_strand_id
1 'polypeptide(L)'
;MLRIESFEDPLKGDSCYRFRWWPAQEDTPFGPNSPYPPTGTIEAYLIGHQLYRSRGYFCGSPIRSHIRQVDEQEVVFESHYMDWDILEHIRLVDDARYRARSIYSWQNSALALVEVHHEVREDLPTDEAAQAMAK
;
A
#
# COMPACT_ATOMS: atom_id res chain seq x y z
N MET A 1 -10.58 -4.87 -0.81
CA MET A 1 -9.52 -5.79 -1.32
C MET A 1 -8.33 -4.99 -1.81
N LEU A 2 -7.14 -5.50 -1.57
CA LEU A 2 -5.89 -4.94 -2.07
C LEU A 2 -5.08 -6.08 -2.69
N ARG A 3 -4.60 -5.88 -3.91
CA ARG A 3 -3.67 -6.79 -4.59
C ARG A 3 -2.35 -6.07 -4.82
N ILE A 4 -1.25 -6.73 -4.48
CA ILE A 4 0.11 -6.25 -4.70
C ILE A 4 0.81 -7.25 -5.60
N GLU A 5 1.28 -6.79 -6.76
CA GLU A 5 2.00 -7.60 -7.74
C GLU A 5 3.37 -6.99 -7.97
N SER A 6 4.40 -7.83 -8.05
CA SER A 6 5.72 -7.41 -8.52
C SER A 6 5.79 -7.50 -10.04
N PHE A 7 6.55 -6.62 -10.65
CA PHE A 7 6.89 -6.67 -12.06
C PHE A 7 8.32 -6.17 -12.29
N GLU A 8 8.88 -6.43 -13.43
CA GLU A 8 10.24 -6.03 -13.77
C GLU A 8 10.23 -4.88 -14.76
N ASP A 9 10.90 -3.80 -14.39
CA ASP A 9 11.23 -2.67 -15.29
C ASP A 9 12.54 -2.04 -14.82
N PRO A 10 13.70 -2.51 -15.33
CA PRO A 10 15.01 -2.04 -14.88
C PRO A 10 15.26 -0.55 -15.11
N LEU A 11 14.50 0.09 -15.99
CA LEU A 11 14.59 1.52 -16.24
C LEU A 11 13.90 2.37 -15.17
N LYS A 12 13.00 1.76 -14.39
CA LYS A 12 12.23 2.44 -13.35
C LYS A 12 12.76 2.21 -11.95
N GLY A 13 13.32 1.03 -11.65
CA GLY A 13 13.83 0.76 -10.32
C GLY A 13 14.40 -0.65 -10.15
N ASP A 14 14.96 -0.91 -8.97
CA ASP A 14 15.51 -2.22 -8.57
C ASP A 14 14.40 -3.25 -8.39
N SER A 15 13.25 -2.80 -7.90
CA SER A 15 12.03 -3.59 -7.75
C SER A 15 10.82 -2.72 -8.05
N CYS A 16 9.86 -3.29 -8.74
CA CYS A 16 8.65 -2.58 -9.12
C CYS A 16 7.43 -3.32 -8.63
N TYR A 17 6.45 -2.57 -8.15
CA TYR A 17 5.22 -3.11 -7.58
C TYR A 17 4.01 -2.37 -8.14
N ARG A 18 2.92 -3.10 -8.32
CA ARG A 18 1.62 -2.54 -8.67
C ARG A 18 0.62 -2.87 -7.58
N PHE A 19 0.00 -1.84 -7.04
CA PHE A 19 -1.05 -1.91 -6.04
C PHE A 19 -2.37 -1.63 -6.71
N ARG A 20 -3.33 -2.54 -6.57
CA ARG A 20 -4.71 -2.36 -7.03
C ARG A 20 -5.64 -2.57 -5.86
N TRP A 21 -6.67 -1.76 -5.75
CA TRP A 21 -7.69 -1.94 -4.73
C TRP A 21 -9.09 -1.84 -5.32
N TRP A 22 -10.00 -2.54 -4.67
CA TRP A 22 -11.42 -2.55 -5.00
C TRP A 22 -12.22 -2.95 -3.78
N PRO A 23 -13.58 -2.66 -3.72
CA PRO A 23 -14.43 -3.12 -2.64
C PRO A 23 -14.46 -4.65 -2.55
N ALA A 24 -14.53 -5.17 -1.32
CA ALA A 24 -14.67 -6.62 -1.09
C ALA A 24 -16.04 -7.14 -1.56
N GLN A 25 -17.05 -6.28 -1.54
CA GLN A 25 -18.39 -6.53 -2.04
C GLN A 25 -18.82 -5.37 -2.94
N GLU A 26 -19.46 -5.67 -4.05
CA GLU A 26 -19.87 -4.66 -5.03
C GLU A 26 -20.80 -3.59 -4.43
N ASP A 27 -21.64 -4.00 -3.46
CA ASP A 27 -22.61 -3.13 -2.81
C ASP A 27 -22.11 -2.42 -1.55
N THR A 28 -20.81 -2.51 -1.22
CA THR A 28 -20.27 -1.77 -0.09
C THR A 28 -20.04 -0.31 -0.48
N PRO A 29 -20.90 0.63 -0.06
CA PRO A 29 -20.70 2.03 -0.39
C PRO A 29 -19.48 2.56 0.36
N PHE A 30 -18.51 3.10 -0.38
CA PHE A 30 -17.61 4.07 0.21
C PHE A 30 -18.44 5.27 0.62
N GLY A 31 -18.36 5.67 1.88
CA GLY A 31 -19.10 6.84 2.35
C GLY A 31 -18.82 8.05 1.47
N PRO A 32 -19.79 8.95 1.27
CA PRO A 32 -19.66 10.11 0.38
C PRO A 32 -18.51 11.05 0.76
N ASN A 33 -18.00 10.95 1.99
CA ASN A 33 -16.88 11.74 2.51
C ASN A 33 -15.56 10.97 2.54
N SER A 34 -15.48 9.77 1.96
CA SER A 34 -14.22 9.04 1.89
C SER A 34 -13.22 9.75 0.97
N PRO A 35 -11.98 10.04 1.43
CA PRO A 35 -10.95 10.62 0.57
C PRO A 35 -10.40 9.61 -0.45
N TYR A 36 -10.72 8.32 -0.28
CA TYR A 36 -10.23 7.25 -1.14
C TYR A 36 -11.22 6.93 -2.25
N PRO A 37 -10.77 6.89 -3.52
CA PRO A 37 -11.61 6.37 -4.58
C PRO A 37 -11.90 4.87 -4.33
N PRO A 38 -13.10 4.36 -4.73
CA PRO A 38 -13.48 2.97 -4.48
C PRO A 38 -12.57 1.95 -5.17
N THR A 39 -12.00 2.32 -6.30
CA THR A 39 -11.03 1.50 -7.04
C THR A 39 -9.84 2.35 -7.45
N GLY A 40 -8.68 1.73 -7.59
CA GLY A 40 -7.52 2.45 -8.09
C GLY A 40 -6.32 1.56 -8.32
N THR A 41 -5.30 2.16 -8.92
CA THR A 41 -4.01 1.53 -9.20
C THR A 41 -2.89 2.52 -8.89
N ILE A 42 -1.87 2.05 -8.19
CA ILE A 42 -0.62 2.77 -7.93
C ILE A 42 0.54 1.89 -8.38
N GLU A 43 1.48 2.45 -9.10
CA GLU A 43 2.77 1.81 -9.34
C GLU A 43 3.82 2.38 -8.40
N ALA A 44 4.66 1.51 -7.86
CA ALA A 44 5.73 1.86 -6.94
C ALA A 44 7.05 1.26 -7.41
N TYR A 45 8.12 2.03 -7.28
CA TYR A 45 9.46 1.68 -7.72
C TYR A 45 10.43 1.84 -6.55
N LEU A 46 11.13 0.78 -6.21
CA LEU A 46 12.15 0.79 -5.17
C LEU A 46 13.53 1.05 -5.81
N ILE A 47 14.22 2.07 -5.32
CA ILE A 47 15.58 2.41 -5.70
C ILE A 47 16.37 2.62 -4.41
N GLY A 48 17.27 1.69 -4.06
CA GLY A 48 17.95 1.71 -2.77
C GLY A 48 16.97 1.69 -1.60
N HIS A 49 16.98 2.73 -0.76
CA HIS A 49 16.09 2.89 0.38
C HIS A 49 14.93 3.88 0.10
N GLN A 50 14.67 4.18 -1.16
CA GLN A 50 13.60 5.10 -1.57
C GLN A 50 12.53 4.34 -2.33
N LEU A 51 11.26 4.53 -1.93
CA LEU A 51 10.11 4.05 -2.66
C LEU A 51 9.42 5.23 -3.35
N TYR A 52 9.34 5.16 -4.67
CA TYR A 52 8.63 6.13 -5.50
C TYR A 52 7.28 5.56 -5.86
N ARG A 53 6.21 6.29 -5.57
CA ARG A 53 4.85 5.92 -5.96
C ARG A 53 4.35 6.89 -7.01
N SER A 54 3.70 6.38 -8.04
CA SER A 54 3.18 7.18 -9.15
C SER A 54 2.15 8.22 -8.70
N ARG A 55 1.42 7.92 -7.61
CA ARG A 55 0.48 8.83 -6.97
C ARG A 55 0.21 8.40 -5.53
N GLY A 56 -0.36 9.28 -4.72
CA GLY A 56 -0.89 8.92 -3.41
C GLY A 56 -2.27 8.26 -3.50
N TYR A 57 -2.76 7.69 -2.41
CA TYR A 57 -4.07 7.04 -2.37
C TYR A 57 -5.23 8.02 -2.56
N PHE A 58 -5.09 9.25 -2.11
CA PHE A 58 -6.12 10.30 -2.18
C PHE A 58 -5.65 11.57 -2.89
N CYS A 59 -4.45 11.58 -3.43
CA CYS A 59 -3.94 12.69 -4.24
C CYS A 59 -3.30 12.17 -5.53
N GLY A 60 -3.35 12.95 -6.58
CA GLY A 60 -2.79 12.60 -7.89
C GLY A 60 -1.27 12.83 -8.01
N SER A 61 -0.64 13.39 -6.98
CA SER A 61 0.79 13.73 -7.02
C SER A 61 1.67 12.54 -6.69
N PRO A 62 2.83 12.39 -7.37
CA PRO A 62 3.82 11.38 -7.01
C PRO A 62 4.33 11.58 -5.57
N ILE A 63 4.59 10.47 -4.89
CA ILE A 63 5.10 10.46 -3.53
C ILE A 63 6.40 9.65 -3.46
N ARG A 64 7.36 10.20 -2.74
CA ARG A 64 8.61 9.50 -2.39
C ARG A 64 8.62 9.21 -0.90
N SER A 65 8.91 7.97 -0.54
CA SER A 65 9.07 7.53 0.84
C SER A 65 10.48 7.02 1.07
N HIS A 66 11.06 7.38 2.21
CA HIS A 66 12.26 6.73 2.71
C HIS A 66 11.87 5.47 3.46
N ILE A 67 12.52 4.34 3.15
CA ILE A 67 12.25 3.04 3.75
C ILE A 67 13.35 2.69 4.73
N ARG A 68 12.95 2.31 5.95
CA ARG A 68 13.85 1.80 6.98
C ARG A 68 13.38 0.42 7.43
N GLN A 69 14.23 -0.58 7.25
CA GLN A 69 14.01 -1.91 7.80
C GLN A 69 14.31 -1.90 9.30
N VAL A 70 13.33 -2.26 10.12
CA VAL A 70 13.50 -2.36 11.58
C VAL A 70 14.03 -3.74 11.95
N ASP A 71 13.34 -4.79 11.48
CA ASP A 71 13.71 -6.19 11.62
C ASP A 71 13.19 -7.01 10.43
N GLU A 72 13.28 -8.33 10.49
CA GLU A 72 12.79 -9.21 9.41
C GLU A 72 11.28 -9.11 9.16
N GLN A 73 10.51 -8.58 10.11
CA GLN A 73 9.06 -8.54 10.08
C GLN A 73 8.51 -7.11 9.95
N GLU A 74 9.32 -6.09 10.14
CA GLU A 74 8.86 -4.71 10.22
C GLU A 74 9.65 -3.75 9.33
N VAL A 75 8.92 -2.92 8.62
CA VAL A 75 9.44 -1.82 7.81
C VAL A 75 8.72 -0.53 8.15
N VAL A 76 9.43 0.58 8.10
CA VAL A 76 8.90 1.92 8.33
C VAL A 76 9.07 2.74 7.07
N PHE A 77 8.00 3.41 6.65
CA PHE A 77 7.99 4.37 5.55
C PHE A 77 7.85 5.77 6.12
N GLU A 78 8.76 6.65 5.73
CA GLU A 78 8.73 8.07 6.05
C GLU A 78 8.53 8.85 4.75
N SER A 79 7.43 9.59 4.67
CA SER A 79 7.05 10.36 3.50
C SER A 79 6.85 11.83 3.87
N HIS A 80 7.32 12.71 3.01
CA HIS A 80 7.04 14.13 3.11
C HIS A 80 6.54 14.63 1.75
N TYR A 81 5.37 15.26 1.73
CA TYR A 81 4.88 15.92 0.53
C TYR A 81 3.98 17.11 0.90
N MET A 82 4.18 18.22 0.22
CA MET A 82 3.50 19.48 0.55
C MET A 82 3.77 19.85 2.03
N ASP A 83 2.72 20.06 2.81
CA ASP A 83 2.78 20.37 4.25
C ASP A 83 2.53 19.14 5.15
N TRP A 84 2.56 17.94 4.56
CA TRP A 84 2.34 16.67 5.27
C TRP A 84 3.63 15.91 5.53
N ASP A 85 3.74 15.40 6.76
CA ASP A 85 4.71 14.38 7.17
C ASP A 85 3.95 13.11 7.55
N ILE A 86 4.31 11.98 6.93
CA ILE A 86 3.62 10.72 7.13
C ILE A 86 4.63 9.67 7.59
N LEU A 87 4.32 9.01 8.68
CA LEU A 87 5.06 7.88 9.22
C LEU A 87 4.16 6.64 9.19
N GLU A 88 4.59 5.61 8.49
CA GLU A 88 3.86 4.36 8.37
C GLU A 88 4.72 3.19 8.86
N HIS A 89 4.23 2.48 9.88
CA HIS A 89 4.78 1.23 10.35
C HIS A 89 4.02 0.07 9.75
N ILE A 90 4.73 -0.86 9.13
CA ILE A 90 4.13 -2.08 8.54
C ILE A 90 4.82 -3.28 9.17
N ARG A 91 4.05 -4.11 9.87
CA ARG A 91 4.54 -5.33 10.50
C ARG A 91 3.82 -6.55 9.96
N LEU A 92 4.60 -7.56 9.57
CA LEU A 92 4.10 -8.90 9.26
C LEU A 92 3.95 -9.71 10.54
N VAL A 93 2.87 -10.43 10.67
CA VAL A 93 2.53 -11.24 11.86
C VAL A 93 2.09 -12.62 11.39
N ASP A 94 2.40 -13.66 12.18
CA ASP A 94 2.02 -15.04 11.93
C ASP A 94 2.45 -15.53 10.54
N ASP A 95 3.76 -15.55 10.32
CA ASP A 95 4.38 -15.97 9.06
C ASP A 95 3.83 -15.26 7.82
N ALA A 96 3.71 -13.94 7.94
CA ALA A 96 3.17 -13.04 6.92
C ALA A 96 1.69 -13.31 6.53
N ARG A 97 0.93 -14.01 7.38
CA ARG A 97 -0.51 -14.19 7.19
C ARG A 97 -1.29 -12.91 7.44
N TYR A 98 -0.82 -12.09 8.35
CA TYR A 98 -1.42 -10.81 8.70
C TYR A 98 -0.43 -9.68 8.47
N ARG A 99 -0.94 -8.53 8.14
CA ARG A 99 -0.18 -7.28 8.06
C ARG A 99 -0.86 -6.22 8.92
N ALA A 100 -0.16 -5.77 9.97
CA ALA A 100 -0.59 -4.65 10.80
C ALA A 100 0.08 -3.38 10.29
N ARG A 101 -0.71 -2.33 10.05
CA ARG A 101 -0.23 -1.02 9.60
C ARG A 101 -0.70 0.05 10.54
N SER A 102 0.20 0.92 10.97
CA SER A 102 -0.10 2.12 11.75
C SER A 102 0.43 3.33 11.00
N ILE A 103 -0.44 4.27 10.70
CA ILE A 103 -0.12 5.45 9.90
C ILE A 103 -0.39 6.69 10.72
N TYR A 104 0.62 7.53 10.86
CA TYR A 104 0.56 8.81 11.55
C TYR A 104 0.81 9.91 10.53
N SER A 105 -0.10 10.87 10.45
CA SER A 105 0.01 11.98 9.51
C SER A 105 -0.04 13.30 10.26
N TRP A 106 1.02 14.09 10.11
CA TRP A 106 1.11 15.45 10.64
C TRP A 106 0.93 16.44 9.50
N GLN A 107 0.20 17.49 9.77
CA GLN A 107 0.07 18.65 8.88
C GLN A 107 0.58 19.89 9.60
N ASN A 108 1.52 20.60 9.02
CA ASN A 108 2.17 21.76 9.63
C ASN A 108 2.66 21.46 11.07
N SER A 109 3.31 20.30 11.26
CA SER A 109 3.85 19.82 12.53
C SER A 109 2.81 19.48 13.62
N ALA A 110 1.52 19.49 13.30
CA ALA A 110 0.44 19.06 14.18
C ALA A 110 -0.09 17.68 13.74
N LEU A 111 -0.22 16.75 14.68
CA LEU A 111 -0.81 15.44 14.39
C LEU A 111 -2.27 15.62 13.96
N ALA A 112 -2.56 15.26 12.70
CA ALA A 112 -3.86 15.47 12.08
C ALA A 112 -4.66 14.18 11.94
N LEU A 113 -4.00 13.05 11.71
CA LEU A 113 -4.66 11.77 11.44
C LEU A 113 -3.85 10.60 11.98
N VAL A 114 -4.54 9.65 12.58
CA VAL A 114 -4.00 8.33 12.96
C VAL A 114 -4.90 7.24 12.37
N GLU A 115 -4.29 6.33 11.63
CA GLU A 115 -4.99 5.21 11.02
C GLU A 115 -4.34 3.90 11.44
N VAL A 116 -5.15 2.89 11.71
CA VAL A 116 -4.70 1.53 11.98
C VAL A 116 -5.43 0.58 11.03
N HIS A 117 -4.67 -0.23 10.31
CA HIS A 117 -5.20 -1.21 9.37
C HIS A 117 -4.68 -2.60 9.74
N HIS A 118 -5.61 -3.55 9.83
CA HIS A 118 -5.29 -4.97 9.92
C HIS A 118 -5.72 -5.65 8.63
N GLU A 119 -4.77 -6.27 7.96
CA GLU A 119 -4.98 -6.91 6.68
C GLU A 119 -4.71 -8.41 6.80
N VAL A 120 -5.55 -9.22 6.20
CA VAL A 120 -5.40 -10.68 6.14
C VAL A 120 -4.96 -11.03 4.72
N ARG A 121 -3.93 -11.87 4.62
CA ARG A 121 -3.50 -12.39 3.34
C ARG A 121 -4.51 -13.43 2.84
N GLU A 122 -4.98 -13.22 1.63
CA GLU A 122 -5.72 -14.23 0.88
C GLU A 122 -4.79 -14.82 -0.17
N ASP A 123 -4.66 -16.13 -0.15
CA ASP A 123 -3.94 -16.82 -1.22
C ASP A 123 -4.80 -16.83 -2.48
N LEU A 124 -4.26 -16.27 -3.56
CA LEU A 124 -4.93 -16.35 -4.85
C LEU A 124 -4.94 -17.81 -5.30
N PRO A 125 -6.05 -18.24 -5.95
CA PRO A 125 -6.06 -19.54 -6.60
C PRO A 125 -4.87 -19.65 -7.55
N THR A 126 -4.18 -20.79 -7.54
CA THR A 126 -3.20 -21.09 -8.59
C THR A 126 -3.89 -21.08 -9.94
N ASP A 127 -3.16 -20.83 -11.01
CA ASP A 127 -3.74 -20.82 -12.36
C ASP A 127 -4.51 -22.11 -12.67
N GLU A 128 -4.07 -23.24 -12.14
CA GLU A 128 -4.78 -24.53 -12.24
C GLU A 128 -6.12 -24.50 -11.52
N ALA A 129 -6.17 -23.93 -10.30
CA ALA A 129 -7.42 -23.80 -9.55
C ALA A 129 -8.37 -22.79 -10.21
N ALA A 130 -7.83 -21.70 -10.73
CA ALA A 130 -8.62 -20.71 -11.48
C ALA A 130 -9.23 -21.29 -12.76
N GLN A 131 -8.48 -22.12 -13.49
CA GLN A 131 -8.97 -22.85 -14.67
C GLN A 131 -10.02 -23.90 -14.32
N ALA A 132 -9.87 -24.58 -13.18
CA ALA A 132 -10.87 -25.55 -12.70
C ALA A 132 -12.17 -24.87 -12.26
N MET A 133 -12.11 -23.67 -11.67
CA MET A 133 -13.28 -22.89 -11.28
C MET A 133 -14.01 -22.23 -12.46
N ALA A 134 -13.32 -22.02 -13.58
CA ALA A 134 -13.89 -21.45 -14.80
C ALA A 134 -14.65 -22.48 -15.67
N LYS A 135 -14.60 -23.77 -15.32
CA LYS A 135 -15.35 -24.86 -15.95
C LYS A 135 -16.61 -25.17 -15.15
#